data_f43b8c245213a3d108ac7d0da3b249ee
#
_entry.id   f43b8c245213a3d108ac7d0da3b249ee
#
_cell.length_a   1.000
_cell.length_b   1.000
_cell.length_c   1.000
_cell.angle_alpha   90.00
_cell.angle_beta   90.00
_cell.angle_gamma   90.00
#
_symmetry.space_group_name_H-M   'P 1'
#
loop_
_entity.id
_entity.type
_entity.pdbx_description
1 polymer ?
#
loop_
_entity_poly.entity_id
_entity_poly.type
_entity_poly.pdbx_seq_one_letter_code
_entity_poly.pdbx_strand_id
1 'polypeptide(L)'
;MKKTDNISSPTNSGLFERLGVIGFASIEAPLLAALATDSPLLLIGPHGTAKSLLLNKIAEALGLNFRHYNASLLNFDDLVGFPLPSQDGTLQYVKTPAAIWGAGAVIFDEISRCRPDIQ
;
A
#
# COMPACT_ATOMS: atom_id res chain seq x y z
N MET A 1 52.21 11.47 17.95
CA MET A 1 51.36 10.53 17.19
C MET A 1 49.92 10.96 17.37
N LYS A 2 49.35 11.74 16.42
CA LYS A 2 48.02 12.26 16.49
C LYS A 2 47.07 11.21 15.93
N LYS A 3 46.16 10.72 16.78
CA LYS A 3 45.04 9.87 16.42
C LYS A 3 44.04 10.76 15.67
N THR A 4 43.90 10.56 14.39
CA THR A 4 42.83 11.18 13.60
C THR A 4 41.54 10.44 13.93
N ASP A 5 40.73 11.07 14.75
CA ASP A 5 39.34 10.64 14.96
C ASP A 5 38.59 10.76 13.62
N ASN A 6 38.31 9.63 13.04
CA ASN A 6 37.48 9.52 11.85
C ASN A 6 36.05 9.79 12.28
N ILE A 7 35.61 11.04 12.21
CA ILE A 7 34.22 11.41 12.37
C ILE A 7 33.49 10.85 11.16
N SER A 8 32.91 9.68 11.32
CA SER A 8 31.95 9.14 10.35
C SER A 8 30.79 10.13 10.26
N SER A 9 30.69 10.77 9.10
CA SER A 9 29.53 11.59 8.74
C SER A 9 28.25 10.79 9.05
N PRO A 10 27.21 11.39 9.62
CA PRO A 10 25.94 10.70 9.79
C PRO A 10 25.48 10.26 8.41
N THR A 11 25.45 8.96 8.17
CA THR A 11 24.84 8.39 6.97
C THR A 11 23.40 8.88 6.97
N ASN A 12 23.09 9.73 6.01
CA ASN A 12 21.75 10.26 5.81
C ASN A 12 20.89 9.11 5.25
N SER A 13 20.52 8.18 6.15
CA SER A 13 19.67 7.05 5.80
C SER A 13 18.33 7.60 5.36
N GLY A 14 17.87 7.17 4.19
CA GLY A 14 16.57 7.54 3.65
C GLY A 14 15.44 7.16 4.60
N LEU A 15 14.26 7.75 4.38
CA LEU A 15 13.09 7.48 5.20
C LEU A 15 12.75 5.98 5.23
N PHE A 16 12.83 5.31 4.09
CA PHE A 16 12.49 3.89 3.98
C PHE A 16 13.47 3.00 4.74
N GLU A 17 14.76 3.33 4.74
CA GLU A 17 15.75 2.62 5.56
C GLU A 17 15.46 2.78 7.05
N ARG A 18 15.00 3.96 7.47
CA ARG A 18 14.58 4.20 8.86
C ARG A 18 13.33 3.40 9.24
N LEU A 19 12.48 3.06 8.27
CA LEU A 19 11.34 2.14 8.45
C LEU A 19 11.75 0.67 8.38
N GLY A 20 13.05 0.37 8.19
CA GLY A 20 13.58 -0.98 8.11
C GLY A 20 13.42 -1.62 6.72
N VAL A 21 13.21 -0.82 5.67
CA VAL A 21 13.06 -1.32 4.31
C VAL A 21 14.22 -0.84 3.46
N ILE A 22 15.08 -1.76 3.04
CA ILE A 22 16.33 -1.48 2.32
C ILE A 22 16.12 -1.69 0.81
N GLY A 23 16.83 -0.91 -0.02
CA GLY A 23 16.87 -1.10 -1.48
C GLY A 23 15.84 -0.26 -2.26
N PHE A 24 15.12 0.65 -1.62
CA PHE A 24 14.09 1.48 -2.25
C PHE A 24 14.45 2.97 -2.32
N ALA A 25 15.69 3.33 -2.07
CA ALA A 25 16.11 4.74 -2.04
C ALA A 25 15.83 5.48 -3.36
N SER A 26 15.94 4.81 -4.51
CA SER A 26 15.70 5.41 -5.82
C SER A 26 14.24 5.79 -6.09
N ILE A 27 13.31 5.16 -5.40
CA ILE A 27 11.87 5.44 -5.56
C ILE A 27 11.26 6.21 -4.38
N GLU A 28 12.06 6.55 -3.38
CA GLU A 28 11.56 7.24 -2.18
C GLU A 28 10.89 8.57 -2.53
N ALA A 29 11.55 9.44 -3.29
CA ALA A 29 11.01 10.73 -3.64
C ALA A 29 9.71 10.65 -4.48
N PRO A 30 9.63 9.88 -5.59
CA PRO A 30 8.39 9.77 -6.35
C PRO A 30 7.27 9.10 -5.55
N LEU A 31 7.57 8.15 -4.67
CA LEU A 31 6.56 7.52 -3.83
C LEU A 31 5.99 8.51 -2.80
N LEU A 32 6.84 9.27 -2.13
CA LEU A 32 6.39 10.31 -1.19
C LEU A 32 5.58 11.41 -1.90
N ALA A 33 5.95 11.78 -3.13
CA ALA A 33 5.19 12.72 -3.94
C ALA A 33 3.79 12.19 -4.27
N ALA A 34 3.67 10.92 -4.65
CA ALA A 34 2.38 10.28 -4.91
C ALA A 34 1.48 10.28 -3.66
N LEU A 35 2.04 9.97 -2.49
CA LEU A 35 1.31 10.01 -1.22
C LEU A 35 0.86 11.42 -0.87
N ALA A 36 1.70 12.42 -1.08
CA ALA A 36 1.38 13.82 -0.77
C ALA A 36 0.29 14.41 -1.68
N THR A 37 0.08 13.81 -2.86
CA THR A 37 -0.93 14.26 -3.84
C THR A 37 -2.14 13.33 -3.91
N ASP A 38 -2.28 12.37 -3.00
CA ASP A 38 -3.32 11.34 -3.01
C ASP A 38 -3.43 10.58 -4.34
N SER A 39 -2.29 10.44 -5.04
CA SER A 39 -2.24 9.79 -6.34
C SER A 39 -2.12 8.28 -6.20
N PRO A 40 -2.84 7.49 -7.03
CA PRO A 40 -2.65 6.04 -7.07
C PRO A 40 -1.21 5.68 -7.40
N LEU A 41 -0.67 4.66 -6.72
CA LEU A 41 0.71 4.21 -6.90
C LEU A 41 0.74 2.75 -7.36
N LEU A 42 1.48 2.48 -8.42
CA LEU A 42 1.74 1.13 -8.90
C LEU A 42 3.23 0.79 -8.78
N LEU A 43 3.56 -0.19 -7.94
CA LEU A 43 4.91 -0.73 -7.81
C LEU A 43 5.08 -1.97 -8.67
N ILE A 44 5.97 -1.90 -9.65
CA ILE A 44 6.30 -3.02 -10.54
C ILE A 44 7.72 -3.49 -10.24
N GLY A 45 7.88 -4.80 -10.10
CA GLY A 45 9.20 -5.40 -9.87
C GLY A 45 9.11 -6.90 -9.62
N PRO A 46 10.25 -7.60 -9.58
CA PRO A 46 10.33 -9.03 -9.35
C PRO A 46 9.64 -9.47 -8.05
N HIS A 47 9.25 -10.74 -7.99
CA HIS A 47 8.77 -11.34 -6.74
C HIS A 47 9.87 -11.34 -5.67
N GLY A 48 9.48 -11.26 -4.40
CA GLY A 48 10.43 -11.29 -3.29
C GLY A 48 11.23 -10.00 -3.07
N THR A 49 10.85 -8.88 -3.71
CA THR A 49 11.53 -7.58 -3.54
C THR A 49 10.92 -6.69 -2.45
N ALA A 50 10.19 -7.27 -1.52
CA ALA A 50 9.61 -6.59 -0.35
C ALA A 50 8.68 -5.38 -0.68
N LYS A 51 8.06 -5.34 -1.88
CA LYS A 51 7.16 -4.24 -2.27
C LYS A 51 5.99 -4.08 -1.30
N SER A 52 5.31 -5.17 -0.98
CA SER A 52 4.17 -5.18 -0.05
C SER A 52 4.60 -4.80 1.37
N LEU A 53 5.79 -5.24 1.79
CA LEU A 53 6.37 -4.82 3.07
C LEU A 53 6.58 -3.32 3.13
N LEU A 54 7.13 -2.71 2.08
CA LEU A 54 7.33 -1.27 1.99
C LEU A 54 6.00 -0.51 2.16
N LEU A 55 4.97 -0.90 1.40
CA LEU A 55 3.66 -0.25 1.46
C LEU A 55 3.00 -0.40 2.84
N ASN A 56 3.08 -1.58 3.44
CA ASN A 56 2.58 -1.83 4.79
C ASN A 56 3.30 -0.95 5.82
N LYS A 57 4.63 -0.86 5.75
CA LYS A 57 5.42 -0.02 6.66
C LYS A 57 5.11 1.46 6.53
N ILE A 58 4.86 1.93 5.32
CA ILE A 58 4.44 3.32 5.09
C ILE A 58 3.05 3.57 5.68
N ALA A 59 2.09 2.68 5.43
CA ALA A 59 0.74 2.82 5.97
C ALA A 59 0.73 2.80 7.51
N GLU A 60 1.51 1.92 8.14
CA GLU A 60 1.72 1.88 9.58
C GLU A 60 2.33 3.19 10.10
N ALA A 61 3.39 3.68 9.46
CA ALA A 61 4.08 4.90 9.87
C ALA A 61 3.20 6.16 9.77
N LEU A 62 2.29 6.18 8.80
CA LEU A 62 1.31 7.26 8.62
C LEU A 62 0.08 7.10 9.52
N GLY A 63 -0.03 6.01 10.29
CA GLY A 63 -1.18 5.74 11.15
C GLY A 63 -2.49 5.55 10.37
N LEU A 64 -2.41 5.12 9.11
CA LEU A 64 -3.58 4.95 8.27
C LEU A 64 -4.33 3.65 8.62
N ASN A 65 -5.65 3.73 8.64
CA ASN A 65 -6.49 2.53 8.61
C ASN A 65 -6.42 1.94 7.20
N PHE A 66 -5.54 0.96 6.99
CA PHE A 66 -5.32 0.39 5.67
C PHE A 66 -5.87 -1.03 5.56
N ARG A 67 -6.17 -1.42 4.33
CA ARG A 67 -6.58 -2.77 3.97
C ARG A 67 -5.64 -3.33 2.92
N HIS A 68 -5.29 -4.59 3.08
CA HIS A 68 -4.41 -5.31 2.17
C HIS A 68 -5.17 -6.47 1.54
N TYR A 69 -5.24 -6.47 0.23
CA TYR A 69 -5.92 -7.50 -0.56
C TYR A 69 -4.94 -8.22 -1.47
N ASN A 70 -5.10 -9.53 -1.57
CA ASN A 70 -4.52 -10.27 -2.67
C ASN A 70 -5.51 -10.23 -3.84
N ALA A 71 -5.17 -9.44 -4.86
CA ALA A 71 -6.07 -9.19 -6.00
C ALA A 71 -6.39 -10.46 -6.82
N SER A 72 -5.52 -11.47 -6.79
CA SER A 72 -5.77 -12.75 -7.48
C SER A 72 -6.90 -13.57 -6.86
N LEU A 73 -7.27 -13.29 -5.60
CA LEU A 73 -8.28 -14.02 -4.85
C LEU A 73 -9.58 -13.23 -4.66
N LEU A 74 -9.61 -11.96 -5.09
CA LEU A 74 -10.76 -11.08 -4.88
C LEU A 74 -11.92 -11.40 -5.82
N ASN A 75 -13.13 -11.25 -5.28
CA ASN A 75 -14.35 -11.07 -6.06
C ASN A 75 -14.84 -9.63 -5.92
N PHE A 76 -15.64 -9.17 -6.86
CA PHE A 76 -16.19 -7.81 -6.85
C PHE A 76 -16.97 -7.52 -5.56
N ASP A 77 -17.78 -8.48 -5.11
CA ASP A 77 -18.60 -8.34 -3.89
C ASP A 77 -17.75 -8.21 -2.61
N ASP A 78 -16.53 -8.73 -2.62
CA ASP A 78 -15.60 -8.56 -1.49
C ASP A 78 -15.17 -7.09 -1.34
N LEU A 79 -15.06 -6.37 -2.46
CA LEU A 79 -14.62 -4.96 -2.46
C LEU A 79 -15.76 -3.99 -2.14
N VAL A 80 -16.91 -4.15 -2.78
CA VAL A 80 -18.00 -3.17 -2.70
C VAL A 80 -19.12 -3.57 -1.76
N GLY A 81 -19.19 -4.83 -1.38
CA GLY A 81 -20.29 -5.41 -0.60
C GLY A 81 -21.34 -6.09 -1.46
N PHE A 82 -22.28 -6.77 -0.83
CA PHE A 82 -23.35 -7.51 -1.51
C PHE A 82 -24.52 -6.60 -1.85
N PRO A 83 -24.99 -6.58 -3.11
CA PRO A 83 -26.20 -5.88 -3.48
C PRO A 83 -27.43 -6.64 -2.95
N LEU A 84 -28.22 -6.02 -2.11
CA LEU A 84 -29.50 -6.53 -1.66
C LEU A 84 -30.65 -5.64 -2.15
N PRO A 85 -31.75 -6.21 -2.65
CA PRO A 85 -32.92 -5.43 -3.01
C PRO A 85 -33.55 -4.85 -1.73
N SER A 86 -33.80 -3.55 -1.72
CA SER A 86 -34.52 -2.85 -0.68
C SER A 86 -36.04 -2.94 -0.94
N GLN A 87 -36.84 -2.71 0.09
CA GLN A 87 -38.31 -2.75 -0.01
C GLN A 87 -38.89 -1.72 -0.98
N ASP A 88 -38.15 -0.65 -1.26
CA ASP A 88 -38.52 0.42 -2.18
C ASP A 88 -38.07 0.14 -3.66
N GLY A 89 -37.53 -1.05 -3.94
CA GLY A 89 -37.05 -1.44 -5.28
C GLY A 89 -35.66 -0.91 -5.63
N THR A 90 -34.97 -0.22 -4.73
CA THR A 90 -33.58 0.18 -4.92
C THR A 90 -32.60 -0.93 -4.49
N LEU A 91 -31.36 -0.90 -5.01
CA LEU A 91 -30.29 -1.78 -4.55
C LEU A 91 -29.51 -1.11 -3.43
N GLN A 92 -29.43 -1.78 -2.30
CA GLN A 92 -28.53 -1.39 -1.21
C GLN A 92 -27.34 -2.34 -1.16
N TYR A 93 -26.13 -1.77 -1.08
CA TYR A 93 -24.92 -2.56 -0.89
C TYR A 93 -24.65 -2.75 0.60
N VAL A 94 -24.75 -3.99 1.06
CA VAL A 94 -24.40 -4.35 2.44
C VAL A 94 -22.88 -4.42 2.53
N LYS A 95 -22.31 -3.48 3.26
CA LYS A 95 -20.86 -3.42 3.48
C LYS A 95 -20.42 -4.59 4.34
N THR A 96 -19.48 -5.36 3.84
CA THR A 96 -18.77 -6.37 4.65
C THR A 96 -17.61 -5.72 5.40
N PRO A 97 -17.10 -6.35 6.47
CA PRO A 97 -15.88 -5.87 7.14
C PRO A 97 -14.66 -5.82 6.20
N ALA A 98 -14.68 -6.59 5.11
CA ALA A 98 -13.62 -6.64 4.11
C ALA A 98 -13.77 -5.58 3.01
N ALA A 99 -14.92 -4.89 2.90
CA ALA A 99 -15.14 -3.88 1.87
C ALA A 99 -14.18 -2.68 2.02
N ILE A 100 -13.83 -2.07 0.90
CA ILE A 100 -12.85 -0.95 0.85
C ILE A 100 -13.34 0.32 1.55
N TRP A 101 -14.62 0.43 1.77
CA TRP A 101 -15.25 1.64 2.32
C TRP A 101 -14.77 1.96 3.73
N GLY A 102 -14.32 3.20 3.93
CA GLY A 102 -13.82 3.68 5.21
C GLY A 102 -12.35 3.33 5.49
N ALA A 103 -11.64 2.73 4.55
CA ALA A 103 -10.19 2.60 4.62
C ALA A 103 -9.51 3.94 4.29
N GLY A 104 -8.45 4.28 5.03
CA GLY A 104 -7.60 5.44 4.73
C GLY A 104 -6.58 5.13 3.62
N ALA A 105 -6.26 3.86 3.43
CA ALA A 105 -5.41 3.37 2.34
C ALA A 105 -5.81 1.94 1.96
N VAL A 106 -5.59 1.58 0.70
CA VAL A 106 -5.82 0.23 0.19
C VAL A 106 -4.61 -0.23 -0.58
N ILE A 107 -4.15 -1.43 -0.28
CA ILE A 107 -3.02 -2.07 -0.94
C ILE A 107 -3.53 -3.30 -1.68
N PHE A 108 -3.34 -3.32 -3.00
CA PHE A 108 -3.62 -4.48 -3.83
C PHE A 108 -2.32 -5.18 -4.21
N ASP A 109 -2.15 -6.39 -3.74
CA ASP A 109 -1.03 -7.24 -4.12
C ASP A 109 -1.42 -8.14 -5.30
N GLU A 110 -0.43 -8.54 -6.10
CA GLU A 110 -0.61 -9.41 -7.28
C GLU A 110 -1.67 -8.94 -8.28
N ILE A 111 -1.76 -7.63 -8.52
CA ILE A 111 -2.78 -7.03 -9.39
C ILE A 111 -2.73 -7.55 -10.84
N SER A 112 -1.56 -7.98 -11.30
CA SER A 112 -1.40 -8.60 -12.63
C SER A 112 -2.12 -9.94 -12.78
N ARG A 113 -2.48 -10.58 -11.68
CA ARG A 113 -3.24 -11.84 -11.62
C ARG A 113 -4.70 -11.64 -11.28
N CYS A 114 -5.11 -10.40 -11.16
CA CYS A 114 -6.49 -10.05 -10.87
C CYS A 114 -7.41 -10.44 -12.04
N ARG A 115 -8.64 -10.80 -11.72
CA ARG A 115 -9.66 -11.04 -12.73
C ARG A 115 -9.97 -9.74 -13.50
N PRO A 116 -10.26 -9.82 -14.82
CA PRO A 116 -10.51 -8.62 -15.62
C PRO A 116 -11.69 -7.77 -15.15
N ASP A 117 -12.66 -8.37 -14.47
CA ASP A 117 -13.83 -7.69 -13.91
C ASP A 117 -13.51 -6.83 -12.66
N ILE A 118 -12.30 -6.96 -12.11
CA ILE A 118 -11.83 -6.23 -10.94
C ILE A 118 -10.77 -5.17 -11.29
N GLN A 119 -10.01 -5.38 -12.38
CA GLN A 119 -9.04 -4.40 -12.85
C GLN A 119 -9.73 -3.13 -13.34
#